data_1e43caa84b854e475a33c1f9e0c1be2e
#
_entry.id   1e43caa84b854e475a33c1f9e0c1be2e
#
_cell.length_a   1.000
_cell.length_b   1.000
_cell.length_c   1.000
_cell.angle_alpha   90.00
_cell.angle_beta   90.00
_cell.angle_gamma   90.00
#
_symmetry.space_group_name_H-M   'P 1'
#
loop_
_entity.id
_entity.type
_entity.pdbx_description
1 polymer ?
#
loop_
_entity_poly.entity_id
_entity_poly.type
_entity_poly.pdbx_seq_one_letter_code
_entity_poly.pdbx_strand_id
1 'polypeptide(L)'
;MMTVQFAEYVQANIQLYSMRNDTELGPDATASFIRTELAKSLRSRNPYNVNLLLGGYDERNDKPRLYWIDYLASAAPLPYAAHGYAQYYCLSILDKHHHPDINFEQGMKILKMCSDELKRRLPIDFKGLLIKVVSKDGIREEASLDDKPVYAA
;
A
#
# COMPACT_ATOMS: atom_id res chain seq x y z
N MET A 1 -11.94 -9.48 6.36
CA MET A 1 -11.35 -10.57 7.19
C MET A 1 -10.18 -11.27 6.50
N MET A 2 -10.30 -11.78 5.27
CA MET A 2 -9.18 -12.41 4.52
C MET A 2 -7.97 -11.47 4.31
N THR A 3 -8.18 -10.19 4.07
CA THR A 3 -7.10 -9.20 3.89
C THR A 3 -6.25 -9.05 5.15
N VAL A 4 -6.87 -8.99 6.32
CA VAL A 4 -6.16 -8.89 7.60
C VAL A 4 -5.39 -10.17 7.91
N GLN A 5 -6.00 -11.34 7.71
CA GLN A 5 -5.33 -12.63 7.88
C GLN A 5 -4.12 -12.78 6.97
N PHE A 6 -4.24 -12.38 5.71
CA PHE A 6 -3.13 -12.43 4.78
C PHE A 6 -2.01 -11.45 5.16
N ALA A 7 -2.35 -10.23 5.57
CA ALA A 7 -1.37 -9.25 6.04
C ALA A 7 -0.60 -9.74 7.29
N GLU A 8 -1.30 -10.36 8.24
CA GLU A 8 -0.68 -10.98 9.42
C GLU A 8 0.24 -12.15 9.04
N TYR A 9 -0.19 -13.00 8.12
CA TYR A 9 0.62 -14.09 7.60
C TYR A 9 1.92 -13.57 6.95
N VAL A 10 1.83 -12.56 6.10
CA VAL A 10 3.00 -11.94 5.45
C VAL A 10 3.92 -11.32 6.50
N GLN A 11 3.38 -10.55 7.43
CA GLN A 11 4.15 -9.91 8.50
C GLN A 11 4.89 -10.95 9.35
N ALA A 12 4.23 -12.03 9.75
CA ALA A 12 4.85 -13.09 10.54
C ALA A 12 6.00 -13.78 9.79
N ASN A 13 5.83 -14.05 8.50
CA ASN A 13 6.87 -14.66 7.67
C ASN A 13 8.07 -13.75 7.45
N ILE A 14 7.86 -12.46 7.24
CA ILE A 14 8.93 -11.48 7.09
C ILE A 14 9.71 -11.35 8.39
N GLN A 15 9.04 -11.28 9.52
CA GLN A 15 9.67 -11.25 10.84
C GLN A 15 10.47 -12.52 11.12
N LEU A 16 9.93 -13.68 10.79
CA LEU A 16 10.63 -14.96 10.91
C LEU A 16 11.89 -15.00 10.05
N TYR A 17 11.82 -14.48 8.83
CA TYR A 17 12.98 -14.37 7.94
C TYR A 17 14.08 -13.53 8.58
N SER A 18 13.76 -12.37 9.13
CA SER A 18 14.75 -11.50 9.77
C SER A 18 15.40 -12.16 10.98
N MET A 19 14.64 -12.90 11.79
CA MET A 19 15.16 -13.65 12.93
C MET A 19 16.11 -14.80 12.52
N ARG A 20 15.79 -15.50 11.43
CA ARG A 20 16.56 -16.65 10.97
C ARG A 20 17.84 -16.27 10.21
N ASN A 21 17.81 -15.14 9.52
CA ASN A 21 18.89 -14.74 8.61
C ASN A 21 19.69 -13.53 9.10
N ASP A 22 19.34 -12.97 10.26
CA ASP A 22 19.96 -11.76 10.83
C ASP A 22 20.05 -10.61 9.80
N THR A 23 19.04 -10.50 8.95
CA THR A 23 18.90 -9.46 7.94
C THR A 23 17.44 -9.25 7.60
N GLU A 24 17.07 -8.05 7.23
CA GLU A 24 15.70 -7.74 6.83
C GLU A 24 15.45 -8.01 5.35
N LEU A 25 14.24 -8.45 5.05
CA LEU A 25 13.78 -8.62 3.68
C LEU A 25 13.43 -7.26 3.08
N GLY A 26 14.10 -6.86 2.01
CA GLY A 26 13.83 -5.60 1.33
C GLY A 26 12.47 -5.56 0.63
N PRO A 27 12.01 -4.37 0.20
CA PRO A 27 10.69 -4.21 -0.43
C PRO A 27 10.50 -5.07 -1.68
N ASP A 28 11.53 -5.19 -2.53
CA ASP A 28 11.47 -5.98 -3.76
C ASP A 28 11.29 -7.49 -3.46
N ALA A 29 12.05 -8.00 -2.50
CA ALA A 29 11.93 -9.38 -2.06
C ALA A 29 10.59 -9.65 -1.35
N THR A 30 10.12 -8.70 -0.56
CA THR A 30 8.80 -8.76 0.08
C THR A 30 7.69 -8.82 -0.96
N ALA A 31 7.75 -7.98 -1.99
CA ALA A 31 6.79 -8.00 -3.10
C ALA A 31 6.79 -9.35 -3.84
N SER A 32 7.96 -9.92 -4.08
CA SER A 32 8.10 -11.24 -4.70
C SER A 32 7.53 -12.36 -3.84
N PHE A 33 7.75 -12.30 -2.53
CA PHE A 33 7.16 -13.24 -1.58
C PHE A 33 5.63 -13.17 -1.59
N ILE A 34 5.06 -11.97 -1.46
CA ILE A 34 3.61 -11.74 -1.49
C ILE A 34 3.00 -12.27 -2.80
N ARG A 35 3.61 -11.91 -3.92
CA ARG A 35 3.17 -12.38 -5.25
C ARG A 35 3.17 -13.90 -5.34
N THR A 36 4.22 -14.55 -4.87
CA THR A 36 4.34 -16.02 -4.87
C THR A 36 3.24 -16.66 -4.02
N GLU A 37 2.97 -16.14 -2.83
CA GLU A 37 1.92 -16.67 -1.95
C GLU A 37 0.52 -16.47 -2.55
N LEU A 38 0.25 -15.32 -3.15
CA LEU A 38 -1.01 -15.10 -3.86
C LEU A 38 -1.17 -16.00 -5.08
N ALA A 39 -0.11 -16.23 -5.85
CA ALA A 39 -0.12 -17.13 -7.00
C ALA A 39 -0.42 -18.59 -6.61
N LYS A 40 0.17 -19.08 -5.51
CA LYS A 40 -0.15 -20.39 -4.94
C LYS A 40 -1.61 -20.48 -4.50
N SER A 41 -2.11 -19.41 -3.91
CA SER A 41 -3.48 -19.32 -3.41
C SER A 41 -4.53 -19.39 -4.52
N LEU A 42 -4.25 -18.91 -5.72
CA LEU A 42 -5.22 -18.86 -6.83
C LEU A 42 -5.85 -20.22 -7.16
N ARG A 43 -5.08 -21.30 -7.05
CA ARG A 43 -5.51 -22.67 -7.37
C ARG A 43 -5.94 -23.47 -6.15
N SER A 44 -6.00 -22.83 -4.98
CA SER A 44 -6.47 -23.47 -3.76
C SER A 44 -8.00 -23.51 -3.70
N ARG A 45 -8.55 -24.29 -2.76
CA ARG A 45 -10.00 -24.36 -2.54
C ARG A 45 -10.60 -23.05 -2.01
N ASN A 46 -9.79 -22.23 -1.38
CA ASN A 46 -10.21 -20.98 -0.77
C ASN A 46 -9.14 -19.89 -1.04
N PRO A 47 -9.11 -19.33 -2.27
CA PRO A 47 -8.09 -18.36 -2.64
C PRO A 47 -8.25 -17.04 -1.87
N TYR A 48 -7.13 -16.37 -1.60
CA TYR A 48 -7.12 -15.01 -1.07
C TYR A 48 -7.65 -14.03 -2.11
N ASN A 49 -8.66 -13.30 -1.75
CA ASN A 49 -9.18 -12.17 -2.55
C ASN A 49 -8.66 -10.86 -1.95
N VAL A 50 -7.39 -10.56 -2.22
CA VAL A 50 -6.67 -9.45 -1.61
C VAL A 50 -6.02 -8.59 -2.69
N ASN A 51 -6.30 -7.29 -2.62
CA ASN A 51 -5.63 -6.27 -3.41
C ASN A 51 -4.86 -5.37 -2.44
N LEU A 52 -3.59 -5.11 -2.72
CA LEU A 52 -2.77 -4.36 -1.80
C LEU A 52 -1.78 -3.42 -2.50
N LEU A 53 -1.39 -2.39 -1.78
CA LEU A 53 -0.26 -1.52 -2.08
C LEU A 53 0.84 -1.82 -1.05
N LEU A 54 2.03 -2.13 -1.53
CA LEU A 54 3.19 -2.37 -0.68
C LEU A 54 4.13 -1.18 -0.79
N GLY A 55 4.22 -0.38 0.27
CA GLY A 55 5.22 0.66 0.40
C GLY A 55 6.41 0.18 1.22
N GLY A 56 7.61 0.55 0.80
CA GLY A 56 8.84 0.20 1.51
C GLY A 56 9.98 1.15 1.17
N TYR A 57 11.05 1.05 1.93
CA TYR A 57 12.29 1.78 1.65
C TYR A 57 13.42 0.80 1.38
N ASP A 58 14.04 0.94 0.23
CA ASP A 58 15.19 0.13 -0.18
C ASP A 58 16.47 0.81 0.33
N GLU A 59 16.98 0.33 1.45
CA GLU A 59 18.18 0.88 2.09
C GLU A 59 19.45 0.72 1.22
N ARG A 60 19.51 -0.32 0.40
CA ARG A 60 20.67 -0.58 -0.45
C ARG A 60 20.83 0.44 -1.57
N ASN A 61 19.68 0.85 -2.13
CA ASN A 61 19.62 1.80 -3.25
C ASN A 61 19.22 3.20 -2.80
N ASP A 62 18.96 3.39 -1.49
CA ASP A 62 18.53 4.66 -0.88
C ASP A 62 17.30 5.25 -1.60
N LYS A 63 16.27 4.42 -1.80
CA LYS A 63 15.07 4.78 -2.58
C LYS A 63 13.79 4.23 -1.98
N PRO A 64 12.70 5.03 -1.97
CA PRO A 64 11.38 4.50 -1.68
C PRO A 64 10.91 3.60 -2.82
N ARG A 65 10.09 2.61 -2.47
CA ARG A 65 9.47 1.65 -3.40
C ARG A 65 7.99 1.55 -3.12
N LEU A 66 7.22 1.45 -4.18
CA LEU A 66 5.78 1.18 -4.13
C LEU A 66 5.45 0.09 -5.14
N TYR A 67 4.76 -0.97 -4.67
CA TYR A 67 4.26 -2.04 -5.52
C TYR A 67 2.73 -2.07 -5.48
N TRP A 68 2.13 -2.19 -6.63
CA TRP A 68 0.73 -2.55 -6.79
C TRP A 68 0.64 -4.07 -6.99
N ILE A 69 -0.18 -4.74 -6.18
CA ILE A 69 -0.34 -6.20 -6.23
C ILE A 69 -1.82 -6.51 -6.13
N ASP A 70 -2.34 -7.34 -7.06
CA ASP A 70 -3.73 -7.74 -7.08
C ASP A 70 -3.96 -9.19 -6.63
N TYR A 71 -5.21 -9.57 -6.49
CA TYR A 71 -5.61 -10.91 -6.07
C TYR A 71 -5.24 -12.01 -7.08
N LEU A 72 -4.96 -11.67 -8.33
CA LEU A 72 -4.47 -12.56 -9.38
C LEU A 72 -2.95 -12.73 -9.33
N ALA A 73 -2.28 -12.20 -8.34
CA ALA A 73 -0.83 -12.18 -8.20
C ALA A 73 -0.11 -11.39 -9.30
N SER A 74 -0.79 -10.47 -9.97
CA SER A 74 -0.13 -9.48 -10.80
C SER A 74 0.53 -8.44 -9.91
N ALA A 75 1.80 -8.14 -10.17
CA ALA A 75 2.57 -7.17 -9.39
C ALA A 75 3.38 -6.26 -10.30
N ALA A 76 3.41 -4.98 -9.97
CA ALA A 76 4.20 -3.98 -10.69
C ALA A 76 4.73 -2.90 -9.74
N PRO A 77 6.01 -2.50 -9.88
CA PRO A 77 6.49 -1.28 -9.23
C PRO A 77 5.91 -0.07 -9.96
N LEU A 78 5.32 0.84 -9.21
CA LEU A 78 4.65 2.02 -9.76
C LEU A 78 5.00 3.27 -8.94
N PRO A 79 5.04 4.44 -9.58
CA PRO A 79 5.26 5.70 -8.86
C PRO A 79 4.06 6.12 -8.03
N TYR A 80 2.87 5.72 -8.41
CA TYR A 80 1.60 5.91 -7.69
C TYR A 80 0.64 4.80 -8.09
N ALA A 81 -0.31 4.49 -7.24
CA ALA A 81 -1.29 3.44 -7.51
C ALA A 81 -2.55 3.61 -6.66
N ALA A 82 -3.62 2.95 -7.08
CA ALA A 82 -4.85 2.83 -6.33
C ALA A 82 -5.53 1.48 -6.62
N HIS A 83 -6.36 1.02 -5.70
CA HIS A 83 -7.17 -0.18 -5.84
C HIS A 83 -8.66 0.11 -5.66
N GLY A 84 -9.49 -0.83 -6.09
CA GLY A 84 -10.92 -0.77 -5.91
C GLY A 84 -11.58 0.40 -6.66
N TYR A 85 -12.69 0.88 -6.14
CA TYR A 85 -13.40 2.03 -6.73
C TYR A 85 -12.58 3.32 -6.69
N ALA A 86 -11.69 3.46 -5.72
CA ALA A 86 -10.83 4.64 -5.60
C ALA A 86 -9.96 4.87 -6.83
N GLN A 87 -9.53 3.82 -7.54
CA GLN A 87 -8.72 3.94 -8.75
C GLN A 87 -9.40 4.81 -9.83
N TYR A 88 -10.72 4.71 -9.98
CA TYR A 88 -11.46 5.44 -11.00
C TYR A 88 -11.53 6.95 -10.74
N TYR A 89 -11.37 7.36 -9.50
CA TYR A 89 -11.41 8.77 -9.09
C TYR A 89 -10.02 9.36 -8.83
N CYS A 90 -9.10 8.56 -8.31
CA CYS A 90 -7.80 9.03 -7.85
C CYS A 90 -6.69 8.95 -8.91
N LEU A 91 -6.71 7.96 -9.82
CA LEU A 91 -5.61 7.79 -10.77
C LEU A 91 -5.44 9.00 -11.70
N SER A 92 -6.53 9.65 -12.11
CA SER A 92 -6.44 10.86 -12.92
C SER A 92 -5.80 12.03 -12.18
N ILE A 93 -6.09 12.16 -10.89
CA ILE A 93 -5.49 13.19 -10.02
C ILE A 93 -4.00 12.90 -9.83
N LEU A 94 -3.66 11.65 -9.52
CA LEU A 94 -2.29 11.20 -9.35
C LEU A 94 -1.47 11.39 -10.63
N ASP A 95 -2.02 11.00 -11.77
CA ASP A 95 -1.35 11.15 -13.07
C ASP A 95 -1.09 12.61 -13.44
N LYS A 96 -2.03 13.50 -13.15
CA LYS A 96 -1.90 14.92 -13.43
C LYS A 96 -0.88 15.63 -12.53
N HIS A 97 -0.81 15.27 -11.26
CA HIS A 97 -0.07 16.02 -10.24
C HIS A 97 1.22 15.36 -9.77
N HIS A 98 1.38 14.06 -9.99
CA HIS A 98 2.62 13.37 -9.62
C HIS A 98 3.76 13.70 -10.57
N HIS A 99 4.95 13.91 -10.02
CA HIS A 99 6.21 13.99 -10.75
C HIS A 99 7.35 13.38 -9.89
N PRO A 100 8.49 12.97 -10.51
CA PRO A 100 9.54 12.23 -9.79
C PRO A 100 10.14 12.99 -8.59
N ASP A 101 10.16 14.32 -8.66
CA ASP A 101 10.77 15.19 -7.63
C ASP A 101 9.75 15.73 -6.61
N ILE A 102 8.62 15.07 -6.47
CA ILE A 102 7.58 15.46 -5.52
C ILE A 102 8.11 15.38 -4.08
N ASN A 103 7.92 16.45 -3.32
CA ASN A 103 8.24 16.45 -1.90
C ASN A 103 7.04 16.00 -1.04
N PHE A 104 7.29 15.83 0.27
CA PHE A 104 6.27 15.37 1.22
C PHE A 104 5.01 16.26 1.22
N GLU A 105 5.18 17.59 1.24
CA GLU A 105 4.03 18.51 1.27
C GLU A 105 3.18 18.41 0.01
N GLN A 106 3.83 18.27 -1.14
CA GLN A 106 3.14 18.08 -2.42
C GLN A 106 2.40 16.75 -2.45
N GLY A 107 3.02 15.69 -1.94
CA GLY A 107 2.38 14.38 -1.79
C GLY A 107 1.13 14.44 -0.91
N MET A 108 1.21 15.11 0.22
CA MET A 108 0.06 15.32 1.12
C MET A 108 -1.07 16.13 0.44
N LYS A 109 -0.74 17.16 -0.35
CA LYS A 109 -1.74 17.90 -1.13
C LYS A 109 -2.45 17.02 -2.16
N ILE A 110 -1.71 16.15 -2.85
CA ILE A 110 -2.31 15.24 -3.82
C ILE A 110 -3.23 14.23 -3.10
N LEU A 111 -2.82 13.66 -1.98
CA LEU A 111 -3.67 12.77 -1.20
C LEU A 111 -4.93 13.47 -0.68
N LYS A 112 -4.81 14.75 -0.29
CA LYS A 112 -5.99 15.53 0.08
C LYS A 112 -6.95 15.72 -1.09
N MET A 113 -6.45 16.04 -2.29
CA MET A 113 -7.30 16.13 -3.48
C MET A 113 -8.00 14.79 -3.77
N CYS A 114 -7.30 13.67 -3.62
CA CYS A 114 -7.89 12.33 -3.76
C CYS A 114 -8.98 12.09 -2.71
N SER A 115 -8.72 12.42 -1.45
CA SER A 115 -9.71 12.29 -0.36
C SER A 115 -10.95 13.12 -0.63
N ASP A 116 -10.78 14.38 -1.01
CA ASP A 116 -11.89 15.29 -1.31
C ASP A 116 -12.73 14.79 -2.50
N GLU A 117 -12.10 14.22 -3.52
CA GLU A 117 -12.80 13.64 -4.66
C GLU A 117 -13.56 12.37 -4.27
N LEU A 118 -12.98 11.50 -3.45
CA LEU A 118 -13.65 10.31 -2.93
C LEU A 118 -14.86 10.65 -2.08
N LYS A 119 -14.77 11.67 -1.21
CA LYS A 119 -15.90 12.18 -0.42
C LYS A 119 -17.04 12.69 -1.29
N ARG A 120 -16.70 13.35 -2.39
CA ARG A 120 -17.67 13.96 -3.30
C ARG A 120 -18.36 12.94 -4.20
N ARG A 121 -17.62 11.92 -4.66
CA ARG A 121 -18.06 11.04 -5.75
C ARG A 121 -18.48 9.64 -5.31
N LEU A 122 -17.92 9.11 -4.24
CA LEU A 122 -18.30 7.78 -3.76
C LEU A 122 -19.70 7.81 -3.15
N PRO A 123 -20.57 6.85 -3.51
CA PRO A 123 -21.91 6.75 -2.94
C PRO A 123 -21.91 6.05 -1.56
N ILE A 124 -20.86 6.23 -0.79
CA ILE A 124 -20.67 5.67 0.55
C ILE A 124 -20.18 6.78 1.49
N ASP A 125 -20.39 6.57 2.78
CA ASP A 125 -19.88 7.47 3.83
C ASP A 125 -18.36 7.27 4.00
N PHE A 126 -17.60 7.93 3.12
CA PHE A 126 -16.15 7.92 3.15
C PHE A 126 -15.63 8.89 4.21
N LYS A 127 -14.90 8.38 5.19
CA LYS A 127 -14.47 9.15 6.39
C LYS A 127 -13.03 9.67 6.33
N GLY A 128 -12.39 9.59 5.18
CA GLY A 128 -11.03 10.06 4.99
C GLY A 128 -9.99 8.95 4.89
N LEU A 129 -8.72 9.34 4.89
CA LEU A 129 -7.57 8.46 4.71
C LEU A 129 -6.75 8.37 5.98
N LEU A 130 -6.43 7.15 6.40
CA LEU A 130 -5.32 6.90 7.31
C LEU A 130 -4.02 6.92 6.50
N ILE A 131 -3.12 7.82 6.83
CA ILE A 131 -1.88 8.03 6.09
C ILE A 131 -0.70 7.45 6.85
N LYS A 132 0.07 6.61 6.17
CA LYS A 132 1.35 6.12 6.66
C LYS A 132 2.45 6.56 5.71
N VAL A 133 3.55 7.02 6.27
CA VAL A 133 4.74 7.45 5.52
C VAL A 133 5.88 6.48 5.81
N VAL A 134 6.46 5.97 4.73
CA VAL A 134 7.62 5.08 4.80
C VAL A 134 8.85 5.85 4.31
N SER A 135 9.88 5.92 5.12
CA SER A 135 11.14 6.57 4.82
C SER A 135 12.33 5.73 5.33
N LYS A 136 13.53 6.22 5.13
CA LYS A 136 14.74 5.62 5.72
C LYS A 136 14.70 5.53 7.24
N ASP A 137 13.92 6.38 7.88
CA ASP A 137 13.81 6.43 9.35
C ASP A 137 12.69 5.48 9.88
N GLY A 138 12.07 4.72 8.97
CA GLY A 138 11.01 3.78 9.32
C GLY A 138 9.62 4.23 8.86
N ILE A 139 8.58 3.66 9.49
CA ILE A 139 7.17 3.92 9.20
C ILE A 139 6.60 4.84 10.28
N ARG A 140 5.95 5.92 9.87
CA ARG A 140 5.20 6.78 10.77
C ARG A 140 3.76 6.98 10.29
N GLU A 141 2.86 7.18 11.21
CA GLU A 141 1.49 7.61 10.91
C GLU A 141 1.44 9.13 10.90
N GLU A 142 0.84 9.68 9.85
CA GLU A 142 0.50 11.11 9.80
C GLU A 142 -0.93 11.33 10.31
N ALA A 143 -1.19 12.55 10.79
CA ALA A 143 -2.55 12.91 11.16
C ALA A 143 -3.50 12.69 9.98
N SER A 144 -4.65 12.07 10.25
CA SER A 144 -5.69 11.93 9.24
C SER A 144 -6.01 13.28 8.62
N LEU A 145 -6.13 13.33 7.31
CA LEU A 145 -6.54 14.55 6.59
C LEU A 145 -7.97 14.98 6.94
N ASP A 146 -8.72 14.08 7.55
CA ASP A 146 -10.14 14.22 7.88
C ASP A 146 -10.46 13.51 9.20
N ASP A 147 -11.71 13.49 9.62
CA ASP A 147 -12.17 12.85 10.86
C ASP A 147 -11.58 11.45 11.05
N LYS A 148 -11.21 11.11 12.29
CA LYS A 148 -10.57 9.84 12.63
C LYS A 148 -11.29 8.66 11.97
N PRO A 149 -10.60 7.77 11.26
CA PRO A 149 -11.23 6.60 10.68
C PRO A 149 -11.84 5.73 11.79
N VAL A 150 -13.05 5.25 11.55
CA VAL A 150 -13.87 4.44 12.49
C VAL A 150 -13.18 3.12 12.90
N TYR A 151 -12.07 2.77 12.27
CA TYR A 151 -11.34 1.52 12.48
C TYR A 151 -9.99 1.66 13.20
N ALA A 152 -9.76 2.78 13.89
CA ALA A 152 -8.63 2.91 14.79
C ALA A 152 -9.03 2.39 16.18
N ALA A 153 -9.13 1.07 16.31
CA ALA A 153 -9.21 0.36 17.58
C ALA A 153 -8.47 -0.97 17.45
#